data_74f23537dcdbae0087ab06346c1a70e8
#
_entry.id   74f23537dcdbae0087ab06346c1a70e8
#
_cell.length_a   1.000
_cell.length_b   1.000
_cell.length_c   1.000
_cell.angle_alpha   90.00
_cell.angle_beta   90.00
_cell.angle_gamma   90.00
#
_symmetry.space_group_name_H-M   'P 1'
#
loop_
_entity.id
_entity.type
_entity.pdbx_description
1 polymer ?
#
loop_
_entity_poly.entity_id
_entity_poly.type
_entity_poly.pdbx_seq_one_letter_code
_entity_poly.pdbx_strand_id
1 'polypeptide(L)'
;MQDYEYFLSKISSIKGIGKKTTQLFLKKKILNIFDLLWHAPISKIETSKTVNIDQLQIGKTQSIQLVPKKYNFPRIRNLPNRVNCLSSEKKIDCIFFNSFEGYIKKILPLDQEIIIYGKVGFYKGKYQITNPKLVSETEDGNIKDINTYSLTEGLTASKYNKTIEIIFKNMPVLKEWHNAEILNYFNNVSWDQSIRKIHSEEIENLQNSDYLRRLIFDEIISNFLISSEIRKKIKKIKKKEKIFDPNICQKYLKKFKFILTNDQIKAMKEINNDLKSKQRMFRLLQGDVGSGKTIIALIAALNVIKSGFQVALMVPTEILAKQHYNFASDLFGKDISIELLTGKTEYKQKKSTLENIKQNKIKLIIGTHALFQKKVDYKNLGLIIIDEQHKFGVRQRKELSDKG
;
A
#
# COMPACT_ATOMS: atom_id res chain seq x y z
N MET A 1 -11.42 -20.19 -16.26
CA MET A 1 -10.13 -19.51 -16.50
C MET A 1 -10.32 -18.18 -17.25
N GLN A 2 -11.25 -18.11 -18.22
CA GLN A 2 -11.50 -16.89 -19.02
C GLN A 2 -11.96 -15.64 -18.23
N ASP A 3 -12.73 -15.80 -17.16
CA ASP A 3 -13.31 -14.64 -16.43
C ASP A 3 -12.27 -13.82 -15.68
N TYR A 4 -11.25 -14.45 -15.10
CA TYR A 4 -10.15 -13.74 -14.41
C TYR A 4 -9.22 -13.00 -15.37
N GLU A 5 -9.05 -13.52 -16.58
CA GLU A 5 -8.20 -12.91 -17.61
C GLU A 5 -8.72 -11.53 -18.02
N TYR A 6 -10.05 -11.35 -18.01
CA TYR A 6 -10.64 -10.04 -18.26
C TYR A 6 -10.12 -8.97 -17.29
N PHE A 7 -10.14 -9.25 -16.00
CA PHE A 7 -9.70 -8.31 -14.97
C PHE A 7 -8.19 -8.03 -15.00
N LEU A 8 -7.41 -9.01 -15.38
CA LEU A 8 -5.95 -8.90 -15.50
C LEU A 8 -5.50 -8.33 -16.85
N SER A 9 -6.43 -8.14 -17.79
CA SER A 9 -6.11 -7.57 -19.10
C SER A 9 -5.67 -6.10 -18.98
N LYS A 10 -4.76 -5.70 -19.88
CA LYS A 10 -4.18 -4.34 -19.86
C LYS A 10 -5.27 -3.29 -20.11
N ILE A 11 -5.16 -2.12 -19.47
CA ILE A 11 -6.03 -0.97 -19.71
C ILE A 11 -6.14 -0.60 -21.20
N SER A 12 -5.07 -0.81 -21.97
CA SER A 12 -5.04 -0.56 -23.42
C SER A 12 -5.95 -1.47 -24.25
N SER A 13 -6.45 -2.57 -23.70
CA SER A 13 -7.38 -3.47 -24.38
C SER A 13 -8.82 -2.95 -24.39
N ILE A 14 -9.12 -1.94 -23.57
CA ILE A 14 -10.46 -1.37 -23.45
C ILE A 14 -10.75 -0.50 -24.68
N LYS A 15 -11.86 -0.78 -25.36
CA LYS A 15 -12.31 0.00 -26.53
C LYS A 15 -12.42 1.50 -26.18
N GLY A 16 -11.79 2.35 -26.98
CA GLY A 16 -11.78 3.81 -26.75
C GLY A 16 -10.62 4.34 -25.92
N ILE A 17 -9.72 3.47 -25.40
CA ILE A 17 -8.49 3.87 -24.73
C ILE A 17 -7.29 3.80 -25.68
N GLY A 18 -6.87 4.97 -26.17
CA GLY A 18 -5.67 5.11 -27.02
C GLY A 18 -4.36 5.18 -26.20
N LYS A 19 -3.22 5.10 -26.90
CA LYS A 19 -1.87 5.12 -26.31
C LYS A 19 -1.64 6.27 -25.30
N LYS A 20 -2.07 7.50 -25.63
CA LYS A 20 -1.93 8.68 -24.74
C LYS A 20 -2.68 8.50 -23.41
N THR A 21 -3.90 7.97 -23.45
CA THR A 21 -4.71 7.72 -22.24
C THR A 21 -4.12 6.59 -21.41
N THR A 22 -3.66 5.52 -22.05
CA THR A 22 -2.95 4.42 -21.38
C THR A 22 -1.76 4.94 -20.57
N GLN A 23 -0.94 5.83 -21.15
CA GLN A 23 0.20 6.42 -20.44
C GLN A 23 -0.24 7.23 -19.20
N LEU A 24 -1.38 7.91 -19.24
CA LEU A 24 -1.92 8.64 -18.09
C LEU A 24 -2.35 7.69 -16.96
N PHE A 25 -2.99 6.58 -17.29
CA PHE A 25 -3.30 5.53 -16.31
C PHE A 25 -2.06 4.90 -15.71
N LEU A 26 -1.03 4.61 -16.52
CA LEU A 26 0.25 4.07 -16.07
C LEU A 26 0.97 4.99 -15.07
N LYS A 27 0.91 6.32 -15.24
CA LYS A 27 1.42 7.30 -14.25
C LYS A 27 0.75 7.15 -12.89
N LYS A 28 -0.48 6.66 -12.85
CA LYS A 28 -1.24 6.33 -11.63
C LYS A 28 -0.99 4.91 -11.12
N LYS A 29 -0.09 4.15 -11.75
CA LYS A 29 0.15 2.72 -11.49
C LYS A 29 -1.09 1.84 -11.74
N ILE A 30 -2.02 2.30 -12.57
CA ILE A 30 -3.17 1.54 -13.02
C ILE A 30 -2.73 0.80 -14.29
N LEU A 31 -2.49 -0.51 -14.18
CA LEU A 31 -1.91 -1.34 -15.25
C LEU A 31 -2.98 -2.14 -15.99
N ASN A 32 -3.98 -2.60 -15.27
CA ASN A 32 -5.01 -3.51 -15.73
C ASN A 32 -6.42 -3.05 -15.30
N ILE A 33 -7.44 -3.77 -15.72
CA ILE A 33 -8.84 -3.47 -15.39
C ILE A 33 -9.09 -3.55 -13.88
N PHE A 34 -8.51 -4.55 -13.21
CA PHE A 34 -8.66 -4.70 -11.77
C PHE A 34 -8.14 -3.48 -11.00
N ASP A 35 -6.94 -2.98 -11.35
CA ASP A 35 -6.39 -1.77 -10.73
C ASP A 35 -7.32 -0.57 -10.88
N LEU A 36 -7.99 -0.45 -12.04
CA LEU A 36 -8.92 0.64 -12.29
C LEU A 36 -10.19 0.52 -11.44
N LEU A 37 -10.75 -0.68 -11.32
CA LEU A 37 -11.92 -0.97 -10.49
C LEU A 37 -11.62 -0.80 -8.99
N TRP A 38 -10.39 -1.09 -8.58
CA TRP A 38 -9.94 -0.93 -7.20
C TRP A 38 -9.62 0.52 -6.81
N HIS A 39 -9.50 1.40 -7.81
CA HIS A 39 -9.29 2.82 -7.58
C HIS A 39 -10.64 3.52 -7.31
N ALA A 40 -11.08 3.47 -6.06
CA ALA A 40 -12.36 4.03 -5.62
C ALA A 40 -12.46 5.56 -5.85
N PRO A 41 -13.67 6.12 -6.04
CA PRO A 41 -13.89 7.56 -6.11
C PRO A 41 -13.55 8.22 -4.76
N ILE A 42 -13.16 9.49 -4.79
CA ILE A 42 -12.87 10.30 -3.60
C ILE A 42 -14.14 11.00 -3.11
N SER A 43 -14.97 11.47 -4.05
CA SER A 43 -16.22 12.16 -3.78
C SER A 43 -17.16 12.02 -4.95
N LYS A 44 -18.42 12.38 -4.73
CA LYS A 44 -19.46 12.41 -5.74
C LYS A 44 -19.97 13.83 -5.90
N ILE A 45 -20.20 14.26 -7.12
CA ILE A 45 -20.85 15.53 -7.43
C ILE A 45 -22.31 15.20 -7.70
N GLU A 46 -23.20 15.63 -6.82
CA GLU A 46 -24.63 15.50 -6.98
C GLU A 46 -25.12 16.46 -8.07
N THR A 47 -25.06 16.04 -9.30
CA THR A 47 -25.55 16.83 -10.44
C THR A 47 -27.07 16.75 -10.59
N SER A 48 -27.67 15.74 -10.00
CA SER A 48 -29.12 15.53 -9.96
C SER A 48 -29.87 16.53 -9.07
N LYS A 49 -29.18 17.08 -8.06
CA LYS A 49 -29.74 18.09 -7.16
C LYS A 49 -29.36 19.49 -7.65
N THR A 50 -30.26 20.16 -8.32
CA THR A 50 -30.12 21.59 -8.64
C THR A 50 -30.41 22.44 -7.40
N VAL A 51 -29.59 23.45 -7.16
CA VAL A 51 -29.79 24.40 -6.07
C VAL A 51 -30.18 25.76 -6.61
N ASN A 52 -30.97 26.50 -5.85
CA ASN A 52 -31.30 27.90 -6.19
C ASN A 52 -30.07 28.79 -5.93
N ILE A 53 -30.00 29.93 -6.60
CA ILE A 53 -28.87 30.87 -6.51
C ILE A 53 -28.59 31.30 -5.06
N ASP A 54 -29.59 31.40 -4.21
CA ASP A 54 -29.50 31.81 -2.80
C ASP A 54 -28.91 30.68 -1.89
N GLN A 55 -28.90 29.44 -2.37
CA GLN A 55 -28.40 28.28 -1.68
C GLN A 55 -26.98 27.89 -2.13
N LEU A 56 -26.39 28.69 -3.05
CA LEU A 56 -25.04 28.44 -3.53
C LEU A 56 -24.01 28.61 -2.42
N GLN A 57 -23.12 27.63 -2.28
CA GLN A 57 -22.05 27.62 -1.27
C GLN A 57 -20.70 27.84 -1.96
N ILE A 58 -20.04 28.95 -1.59
CA ILE A 58 -18.74 29.33 -2.15
C ILE A 58 -17.70 28.21 -1.90
N GLY A 59 -16.96 27.87 -2.96
CA GLY A 59 -15.93 26.85 -2.92
C GLY A 59 -16.41 25.42 -3.23
N LYS A 60 -17.72 25.14 -3.12
CA LYS A 60 -18.30 23.84 -3.50
C LYS A 60 -18.59 23.76 -4.98
N THR A 61 -18.63 22.53 -5.51
CA THR A 61 -19.13 22.24 -6.86
C THR A 61 -20.61 21.88 -6.75
N GLN A 62 -21.46 22.66 -7.36
CA GLN A 62 -22.92 22.52 -7.29
C GLN A 62 -23.55 22.66 -8.66
N SER A 63 -24.77 22.11 -8.82
CA SER A 63 -25.58 22.21 -10.05
C SER A 63 -26.60 23.31 -9.89
N ILE A 64 -26.75 24.08 -10.95
CA ILE A 64 -27.72 25.18 -11.02
C ILE A 64 -28.38 25.23 -12.39
N GLN A 65 -29.66 25.54 -12.42
CA GLN A 65 -30.42 25.80 -13.61
C GLN A 65 -30.35 27.30 -13.98
N LEU A 66 -30.01 27.60 -15.22
CA LEU A 66 -29.83 28.97 -15.66
C LEU A 66 -30.09 29.15 -17.17
N VAL A 67 -30.28 30.40 -17.57
CA VAL A 67 -30.45 30.81 -18.98
C VAL A 67 -29.29 31.74 -19.34
N PRO A 68 -28.40 31.35 -20.28
CA PRO A 68 -27.36 32.24 -20.80
C PRO A 68 -27.95 33.38 -21.60
N LYS A 69 -27.52 34.62 -21.32
CA LYS A 69 -28.09 35.83 -21.98
C LYS A 69 -27.08 36.56 -22.87
N LYS A 70 -25.81 36.56 -22.51
CA LYS A 70 -24.79 37.33 -23.24
C LYS A 70 -23.42 36.72 -23.11
N TYR A 71 -22.74 36.54 -24.26
CA TYR A 71 -21.32 36.22 -24.27
C TYR A 71 -20.43 37.47 -24.12
N ASN A 72 -19.34 37.33 -23.39
CA ASN A 72 -18.30 38.33 -23.31
C ASN A 72 -16.96 37.61 -23.50
N PHE A 73 -16.42 37.71 -24.72
CA PHE A 73 -15.13 37.10 -25.10
C PHE A 73 -14.08 38.22 -25.25
N PRO A 74 -13.25 38.45 -24.25
CA PRO A 74 -12.24 39.49 -24.30
C PRO A 74 -11.16 39.17 -25.34
N ARG A 75 -10.75 40.16 -26.13
CA ARG A 75 -9.66 40.04 -27.12
C ARG A 75 -8.28 40.02 -26.48
N ILE A 76 -8.19 40.32 -25.18
CA ILE A 76 -6.93 40.39 -24.43
C ILE A 76 -6.54 38.99 -23.96
N ARG A 77 -5.31 38.57 -24.27
CA ARG A 77 -4.73 37.29 -23.77
C ARG A 77 -4.76 37.23 -22.26
N ASN A 78 -5.06 36.09 -21.70
CA ASN A 78 -5.12 35.77 -20.26
C ASN A 78 -6.35 36.29 -19.51
N LEU A 79 -7.30 36.95 -20.14
CA LEU A 79 -8.61 37.20 -19.53
C LEU A 79 -9.55 36.03 -19.76
N PRO A 80 -10.31 35.60 -18.73
CA PRO A 80 -11.26 34.51 -18.90
C PRO A 80 -12.46 34.92 -19.74
N ASN A 81 -12.96 34.01 -20.54
CA ASN A 81 -14.23 34.15 -21.19
C ASN A 81 -15.37 34.18 -20.18
N ARG A 82 -16.34 35.01 -20.36
CA ARG A 82 -17.48 35.17 -19.46
C ARG A 82 -18.79 35.05 -20.23
N VAL A 83 -19.74 34.35 -19.59
CA VAL A 83 -21.13 34.31 -20.08
C VAL A 83 -22.01 34.82 -18.96
N ASN A 84 -22.77 35.88 -19.24
CA ASN A 84 -23.75 36.40 -18.30
C ASN A 84 -25.04 35.57 -18.42
N CYS A 85 -25.50 35.05 -17.29
CA CYS A 85 -26.65 34.16 -17.20
C CYS A 85 -27.66 34.69 -16.19
N LEU A 86 -28.90 34.21 -16.29
CA LEU A 86 -29.94 34.42 -15.30
C LEU A 86 -30.34 33.07 -14.68
N SER A 87 -30.52 33.05 -13.37
CA SER A 87 -31.12 31.96 -12.65
C SER A 87 -32.17 32.53 -11.71
N SER A 88 -33.45 32.13 -11.86
CA SER A 88 -34.58 32.70 -11.12
C SER A 88 -34.51 34.23 -11.04
N GLU A 89 -34.36 34.88 -12.22
CA GLU A 89 -34.25 36.35 -12.40
C GLU A 89 -33.01 37.03 -11.82
N LYS A 90 -32.17 36.31 -11.08
CA LYS A 90 -30.92 36.83 -10.51
C LYS A 90 -29.75 36.62 -11.49
N LYS A 91 -28.82 37.59 -11.50
CA LYS A 91 -27.64 37.53 -12.39
C LYS A 91 -26.55 36.63 -11.80
N ILE A 92 -26.04 35.73 -12.62
CA ILE A 92 -24.92 34.85 -12.33
C ILE A 92 -23.95 34.83 -13.51
N ASP A 93 -22.66 34.75 -13.29
CA ASP A 93 -21.67 34.73 -14.36
C ASP A 93 -21.02 33.33 -14.46
N CYS A 94 -20.95 32.79 -15.68
CA CYS A 94 -20.14 31.60 -15.99
C CYS A 94 -18.78 32.04 -16.51
N ILE A 95 -17.71 31.62 -15.83
CA ILE A 95 -16.33 32.02 -16.12
C ILE A 95 -15.56 30.81 -16.67
N PHE A 96 -14.89 31.00 -17.81
CA PHE A 96 -14.13 29.97 -18.48
C PHE A 96 -12.66 30.37 -18.62
N PHE A 97 -11.80 29.59 -18.07
CA PHE A 97 -10.35 29.68 -18.24
C PHE A 97 -9.91 28.69 -19.34
N ASN A 98 -9.13 29.16 -20.31
CA ASN A 98 -8.54 28.32 -21.37
C ASN A 98 -9.56 27.52 -22.21
N SER A 99 -10.76 28.06 -22.46
CA SER A 99 -11.78 27.41 -23.26
C SER A 99 -12.02 28.20 -24.55
N PHE A 100 -12.25 27.48 -25.68
CA PHE A 100 -12.54 28.10 -26.97
C PHE A 100 -14.00 28.56 -27.04
N GLU A 101 -14.26 29.65 -27.76
CA GLU A 101 -15.61 30.22 -27.95
C GLU A 101 -16.61 29.21 -28.48
N GLY A 102 -16.23 28.41 -29.49
CA GLY A 102 -17.10 27.39 -30.06
C GLY A 102 -17.56 26.34 -29.04
N TYR A 103 -16.69 25.94 -28.12
CA TYR A 103 -17.05 25.05 -27.03
C TYR A 103 -18.03 25.71 -26.06
N ILE A 104 -17.78 26.98 -25.70
CA ILE A 104 -18.65 27.73 -24.78
C ILE A 104 -20.06 27.90 -25.38
N LYS A 105 -20.14 28.29 -26.65
CA LYS A 105 -21.42 28.42 -27.35
C LYS A 105 -22.20 27.10 -27.45
N LYS A 106 -21.49 25.98 -27.57
CA LYS A 106 -22.10 24.65 -27.60
C LYS A 106 -22.72 24.23 -26.26
N ILE A 107 -22.06 24.53 -25.14
CA ILE A 107 -22.51 24.10 -23.79
C ILE A 107 -23.44 25.14 -23.14
N LEU A 108 -23.38 26.40 -23.54
CA LEU A 108 -24.19 27.49 -23.01
C LEU A 108 -24.90 28.22 -24.19
N PRO A 109 -25.83 27.59 -24.89
CA PRO A 109 -26.61 28.26 -25.95
C PRO A 109 -27.44 29.42 -25.37
N LEU A 110 -27.49 30.54 -26.07
CA LEU A 110 -28.25 31.72 -25.59
C LEU A 110 -29.75 31.42 -25.56
N ASP A 111 -30.42 32.02 -24.58
CA ASP A 111 -31.85 32.00 -24.36
C ASP A 111 -32.48 30.60 -24.22
N GLN A 112 -31.67 29.60 -23.95
CA GLN A 112 -32.12 28.25 -23.62
C GLN A 112 -31.90 27.98 -22.11
N GLU A 113 -32.85 27.34 -21.50
CA GLU A 113 -32.76 26.93 -20.13
C GLU A 113 -31.92 25.62 -20.05
N ILE A 114 -30.87 25.63 -19.24
CA ILE A 114 -29.95 24.55 -19.13
C ILE A 114 -29.52 24.32 -17.67
N ILE A 115 -29.15 23.09 -17.35
CA ILE A 115 -28.56 22.74 -16.06
C ILE A 115 -27.07 22.55 -16.24
N ILE A 116 -26.32 23.30 -15.45
CA ILE A 116 -24.86 23.19 -15.41
C ILE A 116 -24.37 22.88 -14.01
N TYR A 117 -23.17 22.33 -13.91
CA TYR A 117 -22.45 22.20 -12.64
C TYR A 117 -21.05 22.77 -12.74
N GLY A 118 -20.56 23.32 -11.62
CA GLY A 118 -19.23 23.88 -11.58
C GLY A 118 -18.89 24.42 -10.18
N LYS A 119 -17.64 24.84 -10.00
CA LYS A 119 -17.19 25.39 -8.73
C LYS A 119 -17.78 26.79 -8.53
N VAL A 120 -18.48 26.96 -7.41
CA VAL A 120 -19.10 28.22 -7.04
C VAL A 120 -18.04 29.18 -6.50
N GLY A 121 -18.02 30.39 -7.02
CA GLY A 121 -17.24 31.52 -6.55
C GLY A 121 -18.12 32.74 -6.32
N PHE A 122 -17.56 33.77 -5.69
CA PHE A 122 -18.21 35.08 -5.52
C PHE A 122 -17.23 36.20 -5.81
N TYR A 123 -17.59 37.10 -6.71
CA TYR A 123 -16.71 38.20 -7.10
C TYR A 123 -17.51 39.43 -7.44
N LYS A 124 -17.11 40.62 -6.94
CA LYS A 124 -17.76 41.92 -7.17
C LYS A 124 -19.28 41.87 -6.93
N GLY A 125 -19.72 41.24 -5.84
CA GLY A 125 -21.14 41.20 -5.46
C GLY A 125 -22.00 40.20 -6.26
N LYS A 126 -21.40 39.30 -7.08
CA LYS A 126 -22.13 38.32 -7.89
C LYS A 126 -21.55 36.92 -7.74
N TYR A 127 -22.44 35.94 -7.76
CA TYR A 127 -22.04 34.53 -7.87
C TYR A 127 -21.44 34.25 -9.24
N GLN A 128 -20.46 33.35 -9.23
CA GLN A 128 -19.80 32.88 -10.45
C GLN A 128 -19.68 31.36 -10.42
N ILE A 129 -19.88 30.75 -11.59
CA ILE A 129 -19.57 29.31 -11.77
C ILE A 129 -18.33 29.21 -12.65
N THR A 130 -17.28 28.62 -12.11
CA THR A 130 -15.98 28.50 -12.80
C THR A 130 -15.90 27.21 -13.60
N ASN A 131 -15.51 27.35 -14.88
CA ASN A 131 -15.40 26.25 -15.86
C ASN A 131 -16.60 25.30 -15.80
N PRO A 132 -17.84 25.81 -15.92
CA PRO A 132 -19.03 24.99 -15.84
C PRO A 132 -19.06 23.93 -16.92
N LYS A 133 -19.73 22.83 -16.60
CA LYS A 133 -20.01 21.74 -17.53
C LYS A 133 -21.52 21.55 -17.60
N LEU A 134 -21.98 21.16 -18.77
CA LEU A 134 -23.39 20.79 -18.96
C LEU A 134 -23.67 19.49 -18.21
N VAL A 135 -24.77 19.43 -17.51
CA VAL A 135 -25.29 18.19 -16.95
C VAL A 135 -25.85 17.37 -18.10
N SER A 136 -25.39 16.16 -18.30
CA SER A 136 -25.88 15.25 -19.31
C SER A 136 -26.95 14.34 -18.72
N GLU A 137 -28.06 14.23 -19.39
CA GLU A 137 -29.09 13.23 -19.14
C GLU A 137 -28.60 11.85 -19.60
N THR A 138 -29.05 10.80 -18.91
CA THR A 138 -28.89 9.42 -19.38
C THR A 138 -29.88 9.13 -20.51
N GLU A 139 -29.73 7.99 -21.21
CA GLU A 139 -30.66 7.52 -22.21
C GLU A 139 -32.10 7.41 -21.67
N ASP A 140 -32.27 7.25 -20.36
CA ASP A 140 -33.55 7.17 -19.66
C ASP A 140 -34.06 8.55 -19.14
N GLY A 141 -33.44 9.66 -19.53
CA GLY A 141 -33.83 11.01 -19.10
C GLY A 141 -33.43 11.38 -17.65
N ASN A 142 -32.71 10.52 -16.94
CA ASN A 142 -32.26 10.78 -15.57
C ASN A 142 -30.92 11.50 -15.55
N ILE A 143 -30.78 12.45 -14.65
CA ILE A 143 -29.50 13.12 -14.38
C ILE A 143 -28.62 12.23 -13.56
N LYS A 144 -27.41 11.89 -14.07
CA LYS A 144 -26.46 11.01 -13.41
C LYS A 144 -25.41 11.79 -12.65
N ASP A 145 -25.31 11.53 -11.37
CA ASP A 145 -24.25 12.07 -10.54
C ASP A 145 -22.85 11.64 -11.02
N ILE A 146 -21.86 12.46 -10.77
CA ILE A 146 -20.52 12.29 -11.31
C ILE A 146 -19.53 11.97 -10.20
N ASN A 147 -18.94 10.79 -10.26
CA ASN A 147 -17.85 10.43 -9.37
C ASN A 147 -16.57 11.20 -9.71
N THR A 148 -15.90 11.69 -8.69
CA THR A 148 -14.57 12.29 -8.80
C THR A 148 -13.52 11.32 -8.29
N TYR A 149 -12.41 11.26 -9.00
CA TYR A 149 -11.29 10.37 -8.69
C TYR A 149 -10.02 11.17 -8.48
N SER A 150 -9.05 10.60 -7.77
CA SER A 150 -7.69 11.14 -7.74
C SER A 150 -7.06 11.01 -9.12
N LEU A 151 -7.05 12.09 -9.90
CA LEU A 151 -6.60 12.10 -11.29
C LEU A 151 -5.18 12.68 -11.42
N THR A 152 -4.50 12.35 -12.52
CA THR A 152 -3.26 13.01 -12.95
C THR A 152 -3.59 14.07 -14.00
N GLU A 153 -2.69 15.03 -14.17
CA GLU A 153 -2.79 16.03 -15.23
C GLU A 153 -3.01 15.39 -16.60
N GLY A 154 -4.01 15.89 -17.33
CA GLY A 154 -4.43 15.37 -18.63
C GLY A 154 -5.46 14.25 -18.62
N LEU A 155 -5.77 13.63 -17.48
CA LEU A 155 -6.85 12.67 -17.31
C LEU A 155 -8.07 13.36 -16.69
N THR A 156 -9.19 13.39 -17.40
CA THR A 156 -10.42 14.05 -16.93
C THR A 156 -11.35 13.06 -16.23
N ALA A 157 -12.14 13.55 -15.25
CA ALA A 157 -13.15 12.74 -14.57
C ALA A 157 -14.17 12.12 -15.53
N SER A 158 -14.62 12.89 -16.52
CA SER A 158 -15.55 12.38 -17.56
C SER A 158 -14.97 11.17 -18.32
N LYS A 159 -13.69 11.24 -18.68
CA LYS A 159 -13.03 10.13 -19.38
C LYS A 159 -12.84 8.90 -18.48
N TYR A 160 -12.56 9.15 -17.21
CA TYR A 160 -12.45 8.09 -16.22
C TYR A 160 -13.79 7.37 -16.01
N ASN A 161 -14.86 8.14 -15.76
CA ASN A 161 -16.21 7.59 -15.58
C ASN A 161 -16.68 6.80 -16.79
N LYS A 162 -16.49 7.33 -18.03
CA LYS A 162 -16.80 6.58 -19.26
C LYS A 162 -16.04 5.26 -19.37
N THR A 163 -14.79 5.24 -18.92
CA THR A 163 -14.01 3.99 -18.91
C THR A 163 -14.58 2.97 -17.95
N ILE A 164 -14.95 3.39 -16.74
CA ILE A 164 -15.63 2.53 -15.75
C ILE A 164 -16.96 1.98 -16.30
N GLU A 165 -17.76 2.81 -16.96
CA GLU A 165 -19.01 2.38 -17.59
C GLU A 165 -18.80 1.31 -18.65
N ILE A 166 -17.79 1.47 -19.52
CA ILE A 166 -17.45 0.47 -20.54
C ILE A 166 -17.04 -0.85 -19.88
N ILE A 167 -16.26 -0.77 -18.78
CA ILE A 167 -15.87 -1.96 -18.03
C ILE A 167 -17.10 -2.64 -17.45
N PHE A 168 -17.96 -1.92 -16.77
CA PHE A 168 -19.17 -2.50 -16.13
C PHE A 168 -20.15 -3.12 -17.13
N LYS A 169 -20.23 -2.60 -18.36
CA LYS A 169 -21.04 -3.22 -19.43
C LYS A 169 -20.50 -4.58 -19.90
N ASN A 170 -19.19 -4.78 -19.82
CA ASN A 170 -18.52 -5.97 -20.33
C ASN A 170 -17.95 -6.88 -19.22
N MET A 171 -18.11 -6.50 -17.96
CA MET A 171 -17.54 -7.21 -16.82
C MET A 171 -18.22 -8.55 -16.60
N PRO A 172 -17.49 -9.68 -16.65
CA PRO A 172 -18.04 -10.98 -16.35
C PRO A 172 -18.37 -11.09 -14.87
N VAL A 173 -19.41 -11.86 -14.54
CA VAL A 173 -19.77 -12.19 -13.16
C VAL A 173 -18.84 -13.31 -12.69
N LEU A 174 -18.04 -13.03 -11.67
CA LEU A 174 -17.16 -14.03 -11.08
C LEU A 174 -17.95 -15.03 -10.22
N LYS A 175 -17.55 -16.30 -10.31
CA LYS A 175 -18.07 -17.32 -9.40
C LYS A 175 -17.65 -16.96 -7.97
N GLU A 176 -18.60 -17.06 -7.05
CA GLU A 176 -18.33 -16.80 -5.64
C GLU A 176 -17.32 -17.78 -5.07
N TRP A 177 -16.37 -17.30 -4.29
CA TRP A 177 -15.27 -18.07 -3.70
C TRP A 177 -15.40 -18.28 -2.19
N HIS A 178 -16.33 -17.59 -1.53
CA HIS A 178 -16.61 -17.80 -0.13
C HIS A 178 -17.69 -18.85 0.08
N ASN A 179 -17.67 -19.48 1.24
CA ASN A 179 -18.75 -20.38 1.67
C ASN A 179 -19.99 -19.60 2.12
N ALA A 180 -21.10 -20.28 2.28
CA ALA A 180 -22.38 -19.68 2.65
C ALA A 180 -22.34 -18.95 4.01
N GLU A 181 -21.55 -19.43 4.98
CA GLU A 181 -21.41 -18.82 6.29
C GLU A 181 -20.81 -17.42 6.21
N ILE A 182 -19.72 -17.26 5.43
CA ILE A 182 -19.07 -15.97 5.19
C ILE A 182 -20.00 -15.05 4.41
N LEU A 183 -20.70 -15.56 3.39
CA LEU A 183 -21.63 -14.77 2.59
C LEU A 183 -22.79 -14.23 3.42
N ASN A 184 -23.36 -15.06 4.29
CA ASN A 184 -24.43 -14.66 5.19
C ASN A 184 -23.99 -13.52 6.14
N TYR A 185 -22.73 -13.52 6.58
CA TYR A 185 -22.18 -12.43 7.40
C TYR A 185 -22.20 -11.07 6.69
N PHE A 186 -22.16 -11.06 5.36
CA PHE A 186 -22.25 -9.87 4.51
C PHE A 186 -23.61 -9.75 3.80
N ASN A 187 -24.68 -10.29 4.36
CA ASN A 187 -26.02 -10.28 3.77
C ASN A 187 -26.06 -10.78 2.31
N ASN A 188 -25.25 -11.78 1.99
CA ASN A 188 -25.12 -12.39 0.66
C ASN A 188 -24.71 -11.43 -0.46
N VAL A 189 -24.04 -10.33 -0.13
CA VAL A 189 -23.52 -9.38 -1.12
C VAL A 189 -22.38 -10.00 -1.92
N SER A 190 -22.52 -10.03 -3.25
CA SER A 190 -21.47 -10.52 -4.14
C SER A 190 -20.34 -9.50 -4.33
N TRP A 191 -19.18 -9.98 -4.79
CA TRP A 191 -18.06 -9.11 -5.14
C TRP A 191 -18.43 -8.13 -6.26
N ASP A 192 -19.14 -8.61 -7.29
CA ASP A 192 -19.61 -7.79 -8.42
C ASP A 192 -20.52 -6.65 -7.96
N GLN A 193 -21.49 -6.94 -7.10
CA GLN A 193 -22.35 -5.93 -6.51
C GLN A 193 -21.54 -4.92 -5.70
N SER A 194 -20.56 -5.37 -4.93
CA SER A 194 -19.73 -4.51 -4.10
C SER A 194 -18.89 -3.56 -4.93
N ILE A 195 -18.22 -4.04 -5.97
CA ILE A 195 -17.44 -3.19 -6.89
C ILE A 195 -18.30 -2.15 -7.60
N ARG A 196 -19.51 -2.54 -8.08
CA ARG A 196 -20.43 -1.59 -8.69
C ARG A 196 -20.90 -0.51 -7.72
N LYS A 197 -21.19 -0.91 -6.47
CA LYS A 197 -21.67 0.00 -5.43
C LYS A 197 -20.65 1.05 -5.02
N ILE A 198 -19.36 0.70 -4.85
CA ILE A 198 -18.34 1.71 -4.53
C ILE A 198 -18.13 2.76 -5.63
N HIS A 199 -18.57 2.48 -6.87
CA HIS A 199 -18.54 3.42 -7.97
C HIS A 199 -19.88 4.10 -8.25
N SER A 200 -20.94 3.82 -7.49
CA SER A 200 -22.28 4.38 -7.72
C SER A 200 -22.85 5.15 -6.53
N GLU A 201 -22.42 4.85 -5.30
CA GLU A 201 -22.92 5.47 -4.08
C GLU A 201 -21.97 6.53 -3.52
N GLU A 202 -22.47 7.35 -2.60
CA GLU A 202 -21.67 8.31 -1.85
C GLU A 202 -20.78 7.59 -0.84
N ILE A 203 -19.56 8.09 -0.68
CA ILE A 203 -18.56 7.49 0.21
C ILE A 203 -19.06 7.45 1.66
N GLU A 204 -19.79 8.48 2.09
CA GLU A 204 -20.35 8.57 3.45
C GLU A 204 -21.33 7.43 3.75
N ASN A 205 -22.14 7.03 2.75
CA ASN A 205 -23.09 5.93 2.86
C ASN A 205 -22.38 4.55 2.77
N LEU A 206 -21.18 4.51 2.20
CA LEU A 206 -20.42 3.27 2.02
C LEU A 206 -19.62 2.86 3.26
N GLN A 207 -19.23 3.78 4.15
CA GLN A 207 -18.29 3.49 5.25
C GLN A 207 -18.73 2.33 6.14
N ASN A 208 -20.04 2.14 6.36
CA ASN A 208 -20.58 1.04 7.16
C ASN A 208 -21.37 0.02 6.33
N SER A 209 -21.30 0.10 5.00
CA SER A 209 -22.06 -0.80 4.13
C SER A 209 -21.43 -2.18 4.05
N ASP A 210 -22.24 -3.21 3.88
CA ASP A 210 -21.75 -4.58 3.67
C ASP A 210 -20.97 -4.71 2.37
N TYR A 211 -21.21 -3.86 1.39
CA TYR A 211 -20.46 -3.79 0.14
C TYR A 211 -18.99 -3.46 0.38
N LEU A 212 -18.69 -2.41 1.13
CA LEU A 212 -17.32 -2.02 1.43
C LEU A 212 -16.67 -3.01 2.41
N ARG A 213 -17.39 -3.44 3.42
CA ARG A 213 -16.92 -4.46 4.39
C ARG A 213 -16.53 -5.76 3.69
N ARG A 214 -17.31 -6.20 2.67
CA ARG A 214 -17.01 -7.36 1.87
C ARG A 214 -15.68 -7.19 1.10
N LEU A 215 -15.46 -6.07 0.43
CA LEU A 215 -14.22 -5.83 -0.32
C LEU A 215 -13.01 -5.74 0.59
N ILE A 216 -13.12 -5.07 1.74
CA ILE A 216 -12.05 -5.01 2.75
C ILE A 216 -11.71 -6.42 3.25
N PHE A 217 -12.72 -7.25 3.50
CA PHE A 217 -12.53 -8.63 3.93
C PHE A 217 -11.78 -9.44 2.86
N ASP A 218 -12.17 -9.32 1.60
CA ASP A 218 -11.51 -10.02 0.49
C ASP A 218 -10.04 -9.61 0.35
N GLU A 219 -9.73 -8.32 0.50
CA GLU A 219 -8.35 -7.83 0.46
C GLU A 219 -7.52 -8.39 1.61
N ILE A 220 -8.06 -8.36 2.83
CA ILE A 220 -7.38 -8.89 4.02
C ILE A 220 -7.14 -10.38 3.87
N ILE A 221 -8.15 -11.16 3.48
CA ILE A 221 -8.02 -12.61 3.28
C ILE A 221 -7.00 -12.92 2.18
N SER A 222 -7.01 -12.19 1.07
CA SER A 222 -6.03 -12.35 -0.01
C SER A 222 -4.60 -12.16 0.49
N ASN A 223 -4.35 -11.13 1.31
CA ASN A 223 -3.06 -10.88 1.93
C ASN A 223 -2.64 -12.00 2.88
N PHE A 224 -3.57 -12.55 3.67
CA PHE A 224 -3.30 -13.70 4.53
C PHE A 224 -2.99 -14.96 3.73
N LEU A 225 -3.73 -15.23 2.65
CA LEU A 225 -3.49 -16.37 1.77
C LEU A 225 -2.11 -16.29 1.11
N ILE A 226 -1.75 -15.14 0.54
CA ILE A 226 -0.42 -14.90 -0.03
C ILE A 226 0.67 -15.13 1.01
N SER A 227 0.50 -14.55 2.21
CA SER A 227 1.44 -14.73 3.31
C SER A 227 1.56 -16.19 3.75
N SER A 228 0.45 -16.93 3.78
CA SER A 228 0.42 -18.36 4.09
C SER A 228 1.17 -19.18 3.04
N GLU A 229 0.93 -18.92 1.76
CA GLU A 229 1.63 -19.60 0.67
C GLU A 229 3.13 -19.30 0.66
N ILE A 230 3.52 -18.06 0.91
CA ILE A 230 4.94 -17.71 1.07
C ILE A 230 5.56 -18.48 2.24
N ARG A 231 4.88 -18.55 3.39
CA ARG A 231 5.36 -19.32 4.55
C ARG A 231 5.49 -20.81 4.22
N LYS A 232 4.51 -21.40 3.52
CA LYS A 232 4.58 -22.80 3.07
C LYS A 232 5.77 -23.04 2.13
N LYS A 233 6.01 -22.13 1.18
CA LYS A 233 7.17 -22.21 0.27
C LYS A 233 8.49 -22.12 1.04
N ILE A 234 8.61 -21.18 1.98
CA ILE A 234 9.81 -21.02 2.82
C ILE A 234 10.05 -22.29 3.65
N LYS A 235 9.01 -22.87 4.26
CA LYS A 235 9.12 -24.10 5.05
C LYS A 235 9.56 -25.31 4.21
N LYS A 236 9.24 -25.36 2.92
CA LYS A 236 9.68 -26.44 2.03
C LYS A 236 11.17 -26.39 1.69
N ILE A 237 11.85 -25.26 1.93
CA ILE A 237 13.30 -25.15 1.73
C ILE A 237 13.99 -26.00 2.81
N LYS A 238 14.59 -27.12 2.38
CA LYS A 238 15.36 -28.00 3.26
C LYS A 238 16.60 -27.29 3.77
N LYS A 239 16.91 -27.43 5.04
CA LYS A 239 18.15 -26.96 5.66
C LYS A 239 18.85 -28.09 6.43
N LYS A 240 20.12 -27.89 6.76
CA LYS A 240 20.83 -28.79 7.67
C LYS A 240 20.27 -28.63 9.09
N GLU A 241 19.95 -29.74 9.72
CA GLU A 241 19.55 -29.77 11.12
C GLU A 241 20.66 -29.21 12.01
N LYS A 242 20.31 -28.56 13.10
CA LYS A 242 21.23 -28.11 14.10
C LYS A 242 21.19 -29.10 15.25
N ILE A 243 22.34 -29.73 15.49
CA ILE A 243 22.51 -30.73 16.58
C ILE A 243 23.27 -30.04 17.70
N PHE A 244 22.61 -29.84 18.84
CA PHE A 244 23.17 -29.20 20.02
C PHE A 244 22.56 -29.79 21.29
N ASP A 245 23.33 -29.74 22.38
CA ASP A 245 22.83 -30.05 23.72
C ASP A 245 22.09 -28.83 24.30
N PRO A 246 20.79 -28.92 24.60
CA PRO A 246 20.02 -27.81 25.18
C PRO A 246 20.56 -27.31 26.52
N ASN A 247 21.32 -28.17 27.27
CA ASN A 247 21.85 -27.83 28.57
C ASN A 247 23.13 -26.97 28.53
N ILE A 248 23.76 -26.86 27.37
CA ILE A 248 24.95 -26.00 27.17
C ILE A 248 24.68 -24.55 27.61
N CYS A 249 23.47 -24.04 27.39
CA CYS A 249 23.10 -22.70 27.80
C CYS A 249 23.11 -22.49 29.32
N GLN A 250 22.90 -23.55 30.13
CA GLN A 250 22.86 -23.42 31.58
C GLN A 250 24.22 -22.95 32.16
N LYS A 251 25.35 -23.36 31.57
CA LYS A 251 26.70 -22.87 31.95
C LYS A 251 26.78 -21.34 31.87
N TYR A 252 26.24 -20.76 30.81
CA TYR A 252 26.31 -19.32 30.56
C TYR A 252 25.25 -18.54 31.35
N LEU A 253 24.04 -19.09 31.53
CA LEU A 253 22.99 -18.47 32.36
C LEU A 253 23.41 -18.38 33.83
N LYS A 254 24.05 -19.43 34.37
CA LYS A 254 24.57 -19.42 35.76
C LYS A 254 25.62 -18.32 35.99
N LYS A 255 26.47 -18.03 35.00
CA LYS A 255 27.47 -16.97 35.06
C LYS A 255 26.84 -15.59 35.27
N PHE A 256 25.67 -15.34 34.73
CA PHE A 256 24.96 -14.05 34.82
C PHE A 256 23.91 -14.00 35.95
N LYS A 257 23.76 -15.07 36.75
CA LYS A 257 22.71 -15.18 37.77
C LYS A 257 21.30 -14.94 37.26
N PHE A 258 21.06 -15.15 35.96
CA PHE A 258 19.73 -15.03 35.35
C PHE A 258 18.92 -16.29 35.54
N ILE A 259 17.72 -16.13 36.05
CA ILE A 259 16.68 -17.16 36.05
C ILE A 259 15.70 -16.79 34.94
N LEU A 260 15.55 -17.69 33.97
CA LEU A 260 14.59 -17.49 32.88
C LEU A 260 13.16 -17.59 33.39
N THR A 261 12.29 -16.72 32.94
CA THR A 261 10.84 -16.81 33.19
C THR A 261 10.22 -17.98 32.44
N ASN A 262 9.00 -18.40 32.83
CA ASN A 262 8.29 -19.49 32.17
C ASN A 262 8.05 -19.19 30.66
N ASP A 263 7.75 -17.96 30.31
CA ASP A 263 7.55 -17.56 28.92
C ASP A 263 8.85 -17.59 28.12
N GLN A 264 9.96 -17.18 28.72
CA GLN A 264 11.27 -17.28 28.10
C GLN A 264 11.67 -18.73 27.87
N ILE A 265 11.42 -19.63 28.85
CA ILE A 265 11.66 -21.08 28.72
C ILE A 265 10.80 -21.65 27.58
N LYS A 266 9.52 -21.26 27.50
CA LYS A 266 8.61 -21.68 26.43
C LYS A 266 9.11 -21.23 25.05
N ALA A 267 9.46 -19.96 24.92
CA ALA A 267 10.02 -19.40 23.68
C ALA A 267 11.31 -20.13 23.26
N MET A 268 12.19 -20.41 24.21
CA MET A 268 13.43 -21.18 23.98
C MET A 268 13.16 -22.60 23.49
N LYS A 269 12.18 -23.31 24.10
CA LYS A 269 11.78 -24.65 23.65
C LYS A 269 11.28 -24.63 22.19
N GLU A 270 10.43 -23.67 21.86
CA GLU A 270 9.90 -23.51 20.49
C GLU A 270 11.00 -23.19 19.47
N ILE A 271 11.91 -22.26 19.79
CA ILE A 271 13.06 -21.92 18.94
C ILE A 271 13.97 -23.13 18.74
N ASN A 272 14.25 -23.88 19.82
CA ASN A 272 15.08 -25.06 19.73
C ASN A 272 14.46 -26.17 18.88
N ASN A 273 13.15 -26.37 18.96
CA ASN A 273 12.43 -27.31 18.09
C ASN A 273 12.52 -26.90 16.61
N ASP A 274 12.35 -25.60 16.32
CA ASP A 274 12.51 -25.08 14.97
C ASP A 274 13.95 -25.25 14.45
N LEU A 275 14.95 -24.98 15.29
CA LEU A 275 16.38 -25.15 14.93
C LEU A 275 16.74 -26.61 14.64
N LYS A 276 16.19 -27.55 15.38
CA LYS A 276 16.39 -29.00 15.18
C LYS A 276 15.62 -29.55 13.97
N SER A 277 14.59 -28.85 13.50
CA SER A 277 13.79 -29.30 12.35
C SER A 277 14.56 -29.19 11.01
N LYS A 278 14.18 -30.00 10.02
CA LYS A 278 14.67 -29.88 8.63
C LYS A 278 14.10 -28.69 7.86
N GLN A 279 13.16 -27.97 8.47
CA GLN A 279 12.48 -26.85 7.85
C GLN A 279 13.16 -25.52 8.21
N ARG A 280 13.11 -24.56 7.32
CA ARG A 280 13.63 -23.21 7.58
C ARG A 280 12.79 -22.52 8.65
N MET A 281 13.44 -22.04 9.71
CA MET A 281 12.79 -21.25 10.74
C MET A 281 12.54 -19.82 10.24
N PHE A 282 11.33 -19.34 10.44
CA PHE A 282 10.96 -17.94 10.26
C PHE A 282 10.07 -17.54 11.44
N ARG A 283 10.66 -16.99 12.48
CA ARG A 283 10.01 -16.74 13.77
C ARG A 283 10.16 -15.29 14.19
N LEU A 284 9.07 -14.69 14.64
CA LEU A 284 9.07 -13.40 15.33
C LEU A 284 9.07 -13.65 16.84
N LEU A 285 10.03 -13.07 17.54
CA LEU A 285 10.07 -13.01 19.00
C LEU A 285 9.57 -11.62 19.43
N GLN A 286 8.40 -11.57 20.02
CA GLN A 286 7.77 -10.34 20.49
C GLN A 286 7.74 -10.29 22.01
N GLY A 287 7.90 -9.10 22.57
CA GLY A 287 7.84 -8.83 24.00
C GLY A 287 8.20 -7.38 24.29
N ASP A 288 7.89 -6.91 25.49
CA ASP A 288 8.13 -5.53 25.91
C ASP A 288 9.63 -5.20 25.99
N VAL A 289 9.93 -3.90 26.08
CA VAL A 289 11.30 -3.44 26.34
C VAL A 289 11.75 -3.99 27.71
N GLY A 290 12.97 -4.56 27.76
CA GLY A 290 13.46 -5.17 28.97
C GLY A 290 12.99 -6.61 29.26
N SER A 291 12.11 -7.20 28.44
CA SER A 291 11.62 -8.58 28.62
C SER A 291 12.67 -9.69 28.39
N GLY A 292 13.92 -9.32 28.09
CA GLY A 292 15.02 -10.28 27.91
C GLY A 292 15.08 -10.94 26.53
N LYS A 293 14.51 -10.34 25.49
CA LYS A 293 14.59 -10.85 24.10
C LYS A 293 16.02 -11.13 23.66
N THR A 294 16.95 -10.25 24.01
CA THR A 294 18.36 -10.36 23.64
C THR A 294 19.01 -11.61 24.19
N ILE A 295 18.74 -11.99 25.47
CA ILE A 295 19.31 -13.21 26.06
C ILE A 295 18.81 -14.47 25.34
N ILE A 296 17.51 -14.51 24.97
CA ILE A 296 16.94 -15.61 24.21
C ILE A 296 17.59 -15.70 22.82
N ALA A 297 17.78 -14.57 22.15
CA ALA A 297 18.43 -14.50 20.85
C ALA A 297 19.89 -15.00 20.90
N LEU A 298 20.64 -14.61 21.94
CA LEU A 298 22.04 -15.05 22.12
C LEU A 298 22.15 -16.53 22.51
N ILE A 299 21.19 -17.07 23.28
CA ILE A 299 21.18 -18.52 23.58
C ILE A 299 20.87 -19.31 22.31
N ALA A 300 19.93 -18.85 21.49
CA ALA A 300 19.64 -19.45 20.19
C ALA A 300 20.90 -19.41 19.29
N ALA A 301 21.62 -18.28 19.28
CA ALA A 301 22.89 -18.15 18.57
C ALA A 301 23.92 -19.15 19.05
N LEU A 302 24.07 -19.32 20.39
CA LEU A 302 24.96 -20.29 20.99
C LEU A 302 24.68 -21.70 20.47
N ASN A 303 23.42 -22.13 20.49
CA ASN A 303 23.01 -23.46 20.05
C ASN A 303 23.40 -23.72 18.60
N VAL A 304 23.21 -22.72 17.72
CA VAL A 304 23.59 -22.79 16.30
C VAL A 304 25.13 -22.82 16.13
N ILE A 305 25.85 -22.02 16.90
CA ILE A 305 27.31 -21.99 16.87
C ILE A 305 27.90 -23.34 17.32
N LYS A 306 27.36 -23.94 18.38
CA LYS A 306 27.77 -25.26 18.87
C LYS A 306 27.44 -26.38 17.88
N SER A 307 26.49 -26.16 16.97
CA SER A 307 26.24 -27.05 15.83
C SER A 307 27.19 -26.82 14.64
N GLY A 308 28.25 -25.99 14.79
CA GLY A 308 29.27 -25.74 13.77
C GLY A 308 28.96 -24.60 12.76
N PHE A 309 27.86 -23.89 12.94
CA PHE A 309 27.44 -22.82 12.02
C PHE A 309 27.89 -21.44 12.50
N GLN A 310 27.80 -20.47 11.59
CA GLN A 310 27.95 -19.04 11.87
C GLN A 310 26.58 -18.40 12.16
N VAL A 311 26.57 -17.33 12.94
CA VAL A 311 25.37 -16.54 13.24
C VAL A 311 25.63 -15.08 12.95
N ALA A 312 24.67 -14.42 12.29
CA ALA A 312 24.67 -12.98 12.06
C ALA A 312 23.56 -12.32 12.91
N LEU A 313 23.94 -11.34 13.73
CA LEU A 313 23.00 -10.49 14.49
C LEU A 313 23.01 -9.08 13.90
N MET A 314 21.92 -8.69 13.31
CA MET A 314 21.73 -7.38 12.67
C MET A 314 20.93 -6.45 13.56
N VAL A 315 21.42 -5.24 13.72
CA VAL A 315 20.77 -4.16 14.49
C VAL A 315 20.78 -2.85 13.70
N PRO A 316 19.84 -1.92 13.96
CA PRO A 316 19.68 -0.73 13.12
C PRO A 316 20.78 0.32 13.29
N THR A 317 21.42 0.41 14.45
CA THR A 317 22.40 1.46 14.74
C THR A 317 23.72 0.88 15.23
N GLU A 318 24.79 1.65 15.05
CA GLU A 318 26.14 1.27 15.53
C GLU A 318 26.21 1.22 17.05
N ILE A 319 25.47 2.06 17.74
CA ILE A 319 25.41 2.09 19.21
C ILE A 319 24.83 0.77 19.72
N LEU A 320 23.70 0.34 19.16
CA LEU A 320 23.09 -0.95 19.49
C LEU A 320 24.01 -2.13 19.12
N ALA A 321 24.70 -2.05 17.99
CA ALA A 321 25.66 -3.08 17.59
C ALA A 321 26.78 -3.23 18.63
N LYS A 322 27.31 -2.13 19.12
CA LYS A 322 28.35 -2.12 20.15
C LYS A 322 27.81 -2.62 21.50
N GLN A 323 26.60 -2.25 21.88
CA GLN A 323 25.95 -2.77 23.11
C GLN A 323 25.76 -4.28 23.05
N HIS A 324 25.21 -4.81 21.96
CA HIS A 324 25.07 -6.26 21.78
C HIS A 324 26.40 -6.98 21.70
N TYR A 325 27.43 -6.38 21.08
CA TYR A 325 28.76 -6.91 21.02
C TYR A 325 29.37 -7.06 22.43
N ASN A 326 29.33 -6.01 23.24
CA ASN A 326 29.85 -6.02 24.62
C ASN A 326 29.07 -7.07 25.43
N PHE A 327 27.76 -7.06 25.39
CA PHE A 327 26.92 -8.02 26.12
C PHE A 327 27.21 -9.48 25.71
N ALA A 328 27.34 -9.75 24.40
CA ALA A 328 27.69 -11.08 23.92
C ALA A 328 29.13 -11.49 24.31
N SER A 329 30.08 -10.55 24.29
CA SER A 329 31.46 -10.77 24.70
C SER A 329 31.55 -11.09 26.19
N ASP A 330 30.79 -10.39 27.03
CA ASP A 330 30.72 -10.67 28.46
C ASP A 330 30.07 -12.04 28.74
N LEU A 331 29.00 -12.36 27.97
CA LEU A 331 28.29 -13.63 28.13
C LEU A 331 29.16 -14.84 27.76
N PHE A 332 29.78 -14.78 26.59
CA PHE A 332 30.49 -15.93 26.02
C PHE A 332 31.98 -15.97 26.34
N GLY A 333 32.58 -14.83 26.69
CA GLY A 333 34.01 -14.73 26.97
C GLY A 333 34.85 -15.16 25.76
N LYS A 334 35.91 -15.93 26.03
CA LYS A 334 36.80 -16.46 24.98
C LYS A 334 36.27 -17.75 24.30
N ASP A 335 35.13 -18.27 24.77
CA ASP A 335 34.57 -19.54 24.26
C ASP A 335 34.03 -19.43 22.83
N ILE A 336 33.70 -18.23 22.38
CA ILE A 336 33.14 -17.95 21.06
C ILE A 336 33.83 -16.73 20.43
N SER A 337 34.28 -16.88 19.19
CA SER A 337 34.82 -15.75 18.41
C SER A 337 33.71 -14.84 17.93
N ILE A 338 33.72 -13.59 18.40
CA ILE A 338 32.72 -12.56 18.09
C ILE A 338 33.42 -11.40 17.42
N GLU A 339 32.79 -10.87 16.36
CA GLU A 339 33.28 -9.68 15.68
C GLU A 339 32.18 -8.67 15.43
N LEU A 340 32.57 -7.40 15.49
CA LEU A 340 31.71 -6.25 15.21
C LEU A 340 31.99 -5.73 13.79
N LEU A 341 30.97 -5.68 12.93
CA LEU A 341 31.06 -5.18 11.56
C LEU A 341 30.04 -4.05 11.32
N THR A 342 30.53 -2.81 11.25
CA THR A 342 29.70 -1.62 11.01
C THR A 342 30.21 -0.82 9.82
N GLY A 343 29.49 0.26 9.49
CA GLY A 343 29.92 1.18 8.42
C GLY A 343 31.23 1.89 8.73
N LYS A 344 31.56 2.12 10.01
CA LYS A 344 32.76 2.82 10.46
C LYS A 344 33.97 1.92 10.72
N THR A 345 33.83 0.61 10.53
CA THR A 345 34.96 -0.31 10.70
C THR A 345 36.07 0.06 9.71
N GLU A 346 37.27 0.25 10.21
CA GLU A 346 38.45 0.62 9.41
C GLU A 346 38.72 -0.39 8.29
N TYR A 347 39.19 0.10 7.16
CA TYR A 347 39.35 -0.73 5.95
C TYR A 347 40.23 -1.96 6.17
N LYS A 348 41.36 -1.83 6.86
CA LYS A 348 42.26 -2.96 7.20
C LYS A 348 41.55 -3.99 8.05
N GLN A 349 40.88 -3.55 9.11
CA GLN A 349 40.12 -4.41 10.02
C GLN A 349 38.96 -5.08 9.29
N LYS A 350 38.23 -4.30 8.49
CA LYS A 350 37.12 -4.83 7.66
C LYS A 350 37.57 -5.94 6.74
N LYS A 351 38.71 -5.78 6.05
CA LYS A 351 39.26 -6.82 5.17
C LYS A 351 39.60 -8.09 5.93
N SER A 352 40.30 -7.97 7.05
CA SER A 352 40.65 -9.12 7.93
C SER A 352 39.38 -9.80 8.44
N THR A 353 38.38 -9.05 8.93
CA THR A 353 37.12 -9.61 9.42
C THR A 353 36.39 -10.37 8.31
N LEU A 354 36.32 -9.84 7.08
CA LEU A 354 35.68 -10.52 5.96
C LEU A 354 36.38 -11.85 5.59
N GLU A 355 37.71 -11.87 5.61
CA GLU A 355 38.50 -13.09 5.38
C GLU A 355 38.23 -14.13 6.48
N ASN A 356 38.21 -13.71 7.73
CA ASN A 356 37.94 -14.57 8.89
C ASN A 356 36.51 -15.13 8.89
N ILE A 357 35.51 -14.35 8.42
CA ILE A 357 34.13 -14.82 8.20
C ILE A 357 34.14 -15.93 7.15
N LYS A 358 34.78 -15.67 6.00
CA LYS A 358 34.88 -16.64 4.90
C LYS A 358 35.60 -17.92 5.28
N GLN A 359 36.59 -17.84 6.19
CA GLN A 359 37.31 -18.99 6.73
C GLN A 359 36.59 -19.70 7.87
N ASN A 360 35.41 -19.25 8.30
CA ASN A 360 34.65 -19.79 9.46
C ASN A 360 35.36 -19.63 10.81
N LYS A 361 36.32 -18.72 10.91
CA LYS A 361 37.02 -18.42 12.17
C LYS A 361 36.15 -17.61 13.14
N ILE A 362 35.31 -16.70 12.60
CA ILE A 362 34.35 -15.93 13.38
C ILE A 362 33.00 -16.67 13.38
N LYS A 363 32.44 -16.85 14.57
CA LYS A 363 31.20 -17.60 14.78
C LYS A 363 29.98 -16.72 14.99
N LEU A 364 30.13 -15.61 15.69
CA LEU A 364 29.06 -14.61 15.87
C LEU A 364 29.50 -13.28 15.26
N ILE A 365 28.75 -12.81 14.31
CA ILE A 365 28.98 -11.52 13.67
C ILE A 365 27.84 -10.60 14.05
N ILE A 366 28.17 -9.49 14.71
CA ILE A 366 27.20 -8.47 15.13
C ILE A 366 27.46 -7.21 14.31
N GLY A 367 26.41 -6.57 13.79
CA GLY A 367 26.60 -5.36 13.01
C GLY A 367 25.33 -4.74 12.48
N THR A 368 25.52 -3.74 11.64
CA THR A 368 24.44 -3.01 11.00
C THR A 368 24.21 -3.53 9.58
N HIS A 369 23.63 -2.71 8.71
CA HIS A 369 23.45 -3.02 7.28
C HIS A 369 24.72 -3.51 6.55
N ALA A 370 25.89 -3.34 7.13
CA ALA A 370 27.14 -3.85 6.58
C ALA A 370 27.15 -5.38 6.42
N LEU A 371 26.36 -6.11 7.24
CA LEU A 371 26.32 -7.59 7.24
C LEU A 371 25.73 -8.20 5.97
N PHE A 372 24.85 -7.50 5.26
CA PHE A 372 24.24 -8.02 4.03
C PHE A 372 24.84 -7.46 2.73
N GLN A 373 25.90 -6.63 2.83
CA GLN A 373 26.63 -6.21 1.63
C GLN A 373 27.13 -7.43 0.84
N LYS A 374 27.12 -7.33 -0.51
CA LYS A 374 27.53 -8.43 -1.40
C LYS A 374 28.94 -8.98 -1.09
N LYS A 375 29.80 -8.14 -0.53
CA LYS A 375 31.19 -8.50 -0.16
C LYS A 375 31.32 -9.41 1.07
N VAL A 376 30.25 -9.56 1.86
CA VAL A 376 30.26 -10.44 3.06
C VAL A 376 29.87 -11.85 2.62
N ASP A 377 30.82 -12.74 2.63
CA ASP A 377 30.67 -14.15 2.22
C ASP A 377 30.81 -15.06 3.44
N TYR A 378 29.68 -15.66 3.86
CA TYR A 378 29.64 -16.56 5.00
C TYR A 378 29.94 -17.99 4.53
N LYS A 379 30.84 -18.69 5.20
CA LYS A 379 31.14 -20.09 4.85
C LYS A 379 30.01 -21.04 5.20
N ASN A 380 29.36 -20.82 6.36
CA ASN A 380 28.33 -21.73 6.88
C ASN A 380 27.33 -20.97 7.77
N LEU A 381 26.60 -20.02 7.20
CA LEU A 381 25.62 -19.24 7.94
C LEU A 381 24.39 -20.10 8.31
N GLY A 382 24.10 -20.24 9.60
CA GLY A 382 23.03 -21.11 10.11
C GLY A 382 21.87 -20.38 10.76
N LEU A 383 22.08 -19.12 11.19
CA LEU A 383 21.02 -18.31 11.82
C LEU A 383 21.27 -16.83 11.54
N ILE A 384 20.19 -16.15 11.28
CA ILE A 384 20.15 -14.69 11.15
C ILE A 384 19.19 -14.17 12.21
N ILE A 385 19.65 -13.24 13.02
CA ILE A 385 18.86 -12.55 14.04
C ILE A 385 18.76 -11.09 13.62
N ILE A 386 17.56 -10.54 13.60
CA ILE A 386 17.31 -9.14 13.26
C ILE A 386 16.62 -8.51 14.47
N ASP A 387 17.30 -7.61 15.15
CA ASP A 387 16.72 -6.82 16.22
C ASP A 387 16.10 -5.54 15.65
N GLU A 388 15.03 -5.03 16.30
CA GLU A 388 14.28 -3.85 15.85
C GLU A 388 13.86 -3.94 14.37
N GLN A 389 13.24 -5.05 14.01
CA GLN A 389 12.87 -5.40 12.64
C GLN A 389 12.18 -4.28 11.86
N HIS A 390 11.36 -3.45 12.53
CA HIS A 390 10.60 -2.36 11.92
C HIS A 390 11.50 -1.24 11.34
N LYS A 391 12.74 -1.13 11.78
CA LYS A 391 13.74 -0.17 11.26
C LYS A 391 14.37 -0.61 9.93
N PHE A 392 14.09 -1.82 9.46
CA PHE A 392 14.66 -2.37 8.23
C PHE A 392 13.63 -2.54 7.14
N GLY A 393 13.97 -2.10 5.92
CA GLY A 393 13.14 -2.33 4.74
C GLY A 393 13.02 -3.81 4.38
N VAL A 394 11.92 -4.17 3.71
CA VAL A 394 11.64 -5.56 3.27
C VAL A 394 12.78 -6.13 2.40
N ARG A 395 13.32 -5.31 1.50
CA ARG A 395 14.42 -5.70 0.60
C ARG A 395 15.69 -6.07 1.38
N GLN A 396 16.06 -5.27 2.37
CA GLN A 396 17.25 -5.50 3.19
C GLN A 396 17.17 -6.81 3.97
N ARG A 397 15.99 -7.11 4.55
CA ARG A 397 15.75 -8.37 5.27
C ARG A 397 15.84 -9.59 4.34
N LYS A 398 15.33 -9.44 3.11
CA LYS A 398 15.40 -10.49 2.09
C LYS A 398 16.85 -10.76 1.66
N GLU A 399 17.63 -9.72 1.36
CA GLU A 399 19.03 -9.86 0.93
C GLU A 399 19.91 -10.60 1.97
N LEU A 400 19.66 -10.39 3.27
CA LEU A 400 20.35 -11.15 4.32
C LEU A 400 19.82 -12.58 4.40
N SER A 401 18.52 -12.78 4.30
CA SER A 401 17.88 -14.09 4.31
C SER A 401 18.36 -15.00 3.18
N ASP A 402 18.71 -14.46 2.03
CA ASP A 402 19.16 -15.20 0.85
C ASP A 402 20.64 -15.66 0.99
N LYS A 403 21.36 -15.21 2.00
CA LYS A 403 22.76 -15.61 2.28
C LYS A 403 22.88 -16.84 3.21
N GLY A 404 21.77 -17.27 3.87
CA GLY A 404 21.78 -18.35 4.88
C GLY A 404 21.04 -19.64 4.51
#